data_c81bef3c9644de8d3a70ce62cdd4e589
#
_entry.id   c81bef3c9644de8d3a70ce62cdd4e589
#
_cell.length_a   1.000
_cell.length_b   1.000
_cell.length_c   1.000
_cell.angle_alpha   90.00
_cell.angle_beta   90.00
_cell.angle_gamma   90.00
#
_symmetry.space_group_name_H-M   'P 1'
#
loop_
_entity.id
_entity.type
_entity.pdbx_description
1 polymer ?
#
loop_
_entity_poly.entity_id
_entity_poly.type
_entity_poly.pdbx_seq_one_letter_code
_entity_poly.pdbx_strand_id
1 'polypeptide(L)'
;MRSRKGFTLIELMVVILIVGILAAVAIPIMRGRIDAAKWSEGKSGCGTIGTALRAYAAERGATGTYPPSLATLGFIASDLHGTYFTIANYSVTAATFTANADPELTFTVQCTNTGTGISSPTVVTLDQTGAWVETP
;
A
#
# COMPACT_ATOMS: atom_id res chain seq x y z
N MET A 1 7.59 55.08 -30.98
CA MET A 1 8.36 54.24 -30.07
C MET A 1 7.45 53.74 -28.97
N ARG A 2 7.26 52.39 -28.85
CA ARG A 2 6.51 51.77 -27.78
C ARG A 2 7.39 51.67 -26.53
N SER A 3 7.06 52.39 -25.45
CA SER A 3 7.75 52.27 -24.17
C SER A 3 7.54 50.86 -23.61
N ARG A 4 8.62 50.12 -23.38
CA ARG A 4 8.59 48.84 -22.65
C ARG A 4 8.55 49.16 -21.16
N LYS A 5 7.42 48.90 -20.52
CA LYS A 5 7.32 48.94 -19.07
C LYS A 5 8.05 47.70 -18.51
N GLY A 6 9.09 47.94 -17.70
CA GLY A 6 9.80 46.90 -16.97
C GLY A 6 9.09 46.57 -15.66
N PHE A 7 9.28 45.35 -15.16
CA PHE A 7 8.83 44.91 -13.83
C PHE A 7 9.62 45.64 -12.72
N THR A 8 8.96 46.00 -11.67
CA THR A 8 9.61 46.53 -10.46
C THR A 8 10.12 45.41 -9.59
N LEU A 9 11.19 45.65 -8.83
CA LEU A 9 11.78 44.66 -7.92
C LEU A 9 10.76 44.24 -6.84
N ILE A 10 9.92 45.17 -6.37
CA ILE A 10 8.89 44.89 -5.36
C ILE A 10 7.78 43.99 -5.89
N GLU A 11 7.37 44.11 -7.16
CA GLU A 11 6.39 43.21 -7.78
C GLU A 11 6.92 41.79 -7.82
N LEU A 12 8.20 41.61 -8.14
CA LEU A 12 8.81 40.27 -8.15
C LEU A 12 8.91 39.67 -6.74
N MET A 13 9.30 40.50 -5.75
CA MET A 13 9.39 40.06 -4.34
C MET A 13 8.05 39.60 -3.79
N VAL A 14 6.97 40.36 -4.05
CA VAL A 14 5.62 39.97 -3.59
C VAL A 14 5.16 38.66 -4.21
N VAL A 15 5.42 38.45 -5.50
CA VAL A 15 5.05 37.22 -6.20
C VAL A 15 5.76 36.00 -5.60
N ILE A 16 7.10 36.06 -5.42
CA ILE A 16 7.82 34.93 -4.83
C ILE A 16 7.42 34.66 -3.37
N LEU A 17 7.07 35.67 -2.61
CA LEU A 17 6.57 35.52 -1.24
C LEU A 17 5.24 34.76 -1.24
N ILE A 18 4.29 35.13 -2.07
CA ILE A 18 2.99 34.47 -2.18
C ILE A 18 3.18 33.02 -2.64
N VAL A 19 3.96 32.78 -3.68
CA VAL A 19 4.26 31.42 -4.18
C VAL A 19 4.93 30.57 -3.11
N GLY A 20 5.86 31.15 -2.34
CA GLY A 20 6.53 30.46 -1.23
C GLY A 20 5.55 29.99 -0.14
N ILE A 21 4.61 30.85 0.26
CA ILE A 21 3.58 30.51 1.25
C ILE A 21 2.66 29.39 0.71
N LEU A 22 2.21 29.51 -0.53
CA LEU A 22 1.35 28.49 -1.15
C LEU A 22 2.07 27.14 -1.28
N ALA A 23 3.33 27.15 -1.70
CA ALA A 23 4.14 25.94 -1.81
C ALA A 23 4.36 25.26 -0.45
N ALA A 24 4.58 26.03 0.61
CA ALA A 24 4.78 25.50 1.96
C ALA A 24 3.59 24.67 2.45
N VAL A 25 2.37 25.02 2.05
CA VAL A 25 1.15 24.29 2.40
C VAL A 25 0.88 23.13 1.42
N ALA A 26 1.11 23.34 0.12
CA ALA A 26 0.77 22.38 -0.91
C ALA A 26 1.67 21.14 -0.91
N ILE A 27 2.97 21.30 -0.65
CA ILE A 27 3.95 20.20 -0.72
C ILE A 27 3.64 19.05 0.26
N PRO A 28 3.38 19.29 1.57
CA PRO A 28 3.09 18.19 2.50
C PRO A 28 1.79 17.47 2.16
N ILE A 29 0.77 18.18 1.70
CA ILE A 29 -0.50 17.58 1.28
C ILE A 29 -0.29 16.67 0.05
N MET A 30 0.50 17.11 -0.91
CA MET A 30 0.78 16.35 -2.12
C MET A 30 1.55 15.06 -1.81
N ARG A 31 2.52 15.09 -0.90
CA ARG A 31 3.26 13.89 -0.47
C ARG A 31 2.34 12.82 0.09
N GLY A 32 1.42 13.17 0.98
CA GLY A 32 0.43 12.22 1.51
C GLY A 32 -0.45 11.59 0.43
N ARG A 33 -0.83 12.36 -0.59
CA ARG A 33 -1.59 11.83 -1.75
C ARG A 33 -0.78 10.87 -2.60
N ILE A 34 0.50 11.15 -2.81
CA ILE A 34 1.41 10.28 -3.55
C ILE A 34 1.62 8.97 -2.78
N ASP A 35 1.83 9.02 -1.48
CA ASP A 35 2.00 7.83 -0.63
C ASP A 35 0.74 6.96 -0.64
N ALA A 36 -0.45 7.57 -0.53
CA ALA A 36 -1.71 6.83 -0.65
C ALA A 36 -1.89 6.17 -2.03
N ALA A 37 -1.49 6.85 -3.10
CA ALA A 37 -1.52 6.28 -4.45
C ALA A 37 -0.57 5.08 -4.59
N LYS A 38 0.64 5.16 -4.05
CA LYS A 38 1.59 4.04 -4.03
C LYS A 38 1.03 2.87 -3.22
N TRP A 39 0.43 3.12 -2.06
CA TRP A 39 -0.18 2.09 -1.21
C TRP A 39 -1.34 1.36 -1.88
N SER A 40 -2.00 1.94 -2.88
CA SER A 40 -3.04 1.23 -3.63
C SER A 40 -2.50 -0.02 -4.32
N GLU A 41 -1.24 0.02 -4.78
CA GLU A 41 -0.53 -1.14 -5.34
C GLU A 41 -0.30 -2.21 -4.26
N GLY A 42 0.23 -1.82 -3.09
CA GLY A 42 0.46 -2.73 -1.96
C GLY A 42 -0.84 -3.40 -1.48
N LYS A 43 -1.91 -2.63 -1.35
CA LYS A 43 -3.24 -3.15 -0.98
C LYS A 43 -3.80 -4.11 -2.03
N SER A 44 -3.61 -3.84 -3.31
CA SER A 44 -4.01 -4.77 -4.39
C SER A 44 -3.31 -6.12 -4.28
N GLY A 45 -1.99 -6.13 -4.01
CA GLY A 45 -1.22 -7.35 -3.78
C GLY A 45 -1.72 -8.14 -2.57
N CYS A 46 -2.00 -7.47 -1.45
CA CYS A 46 -2.61 -8.12 -0.28
C CYS A 46 -3.98 -8.73 -0.60
N GLY A 47 -4.81 -8.06 -1.37
CA GLY A 47 -6.11 -8.59 -1.83
C GLY A 47 -5.97 -9.86 -2.67
N THR A 48 -4.98 -9.88 -3.57
CA THR A 48 -4.66 -11.05 -4.39
C THR A 48 -4.23 -12.24 -3.51
N ILE A 49 -3.36 -12.01 -2.53
CA ILE A 49 -2.93 -13.05 -1.57
C ILE A 49 -4.11 -13.54 -0.74
N GLY A 50 -4.97 -12.64 -0.25
CA GLY A 50 -6.18 -13.01 0.49
C GLY A 50 -7.15 -13.88 -0.32
N THR A 51 -7.27 -13.62 -1.62
CA THR A 51 -8.07 -14.46 -2.53
C THR A 51 -7.43 -15.84 -2.73
N ALA A 52 -6.12 -15.92 -2.89
CA ALA A 52 -5.40 -17.18 -3.00
C ALA A 52 -5.50 -18.02 -1.71
N LEU A 53 -5.47 -17.39 -0.53
CA LEU A 53 -5.69 -18.07 0.75
C LEU A 53 -7.09 -18.70 0.84
N ARG A 54 -8.12 -17.99 0.37
CA ARG A 54 -9.49 -18.52 0.33
C ARG A 54 -9.59 -19.72 -0.64
N ALA A 55 -8.98 -19.62 -1.83
CA ALA A 55 -8.95 -20.70 -2.78
C ALA A 55 -8.22 -21.92 -2.22
N TYR A 56 -7.06 -21.73 -1.61
CA TYR A 56 -6.28 -22.78 -0.99
C TYR A 56 -7.04 -23.50 0.14
N ALA A 57 -7.75 -22.73 1.00
CA ALA A 57 -8.59 -23.31 2.04
C ALA A 57 -9.76 -24.14 1.47
N ALA A 58 -10.40 -23.65 0.42
CA ALA A 58 -11.50 -24.37 -0.25
C ALA A 58 -11.05 -25.67 -0.91
N GLU A 59 -9.85 -25.69 -1.51
CA GLU A 59 -9.30 -26.88 -2.13
C GLU A 59 -8.85 -27.94 -1.11
N ARG A 60 -8.22 -27.51 -0.03
CA ARG A 60 -7.67 -28.41 0.99
C ARG A 60 -8.70 -28.93 1.96
N GLY A 61 -9.68 -28.13 2.34
CA GLY A 61 -10.83 -28.52 3.19
C GLY A 61 -10.47 -29.12 4.55
N ALA A 62 -9.22 -29.04 4.97
CA ALA A 62 -8.71 -29.65 6.18
C ALA A 62 -8.54 -28.60 7.30
N THR A 63 -8.99 -28.93 8.47
CA THR A 63 -8.72 -28.12 9.67
C THR A 63 -7.22 -28.07 9.95
N GLY A 64 -6.70 -26.90 10.24
CA GLY A 64 -5.31 -26.72 10.63
C GLY A 64 -4.76 -25.33 10.37
N THR A 65 -3.47 -25.19 10.66
CA THR A 65 -2.70 -23.99 10.36
C THR A 65 -2.06 -24.12 9.00
N TYR A 66 -2.29 -23.17 8.13
CA TYR A 66 -1.64 -23.14 6.83
C TYR A 66 -0.25 -22.50 6.95
N PRO A 67 0.75 -23.01 6.20
CA PRO A 67 2.05 -22.40 6.19
C PRO A 67 1.94 -20.96 5.62
N PRO A 68 2.50 -19.96 6.29
CA PRO A 68 2.42 -18.56 5.87
C PRO A 68 3.39 -18.23 4.72
N SER A 69 3.57 -19.17 3.78
CA SER A 69 4.49 -19.02 2.66
C SER A 69 3.74 -18.69 1.37
N LEU A 70 4.13 -17.60 0.73
CA LEU A 70 3.59 -17.22 -0.57
C LEU A 70 3.90 -18.26 -1.65
N ALA A 71 5.06 -18.91 -1.57
CA ALA A 71 5.42 -20.00 -2.50
C ALA A 71 4.47 -21.20 -2.39
N THR A 72 3.98 -21.53 -1.19
CA THR A 72 3.01 -22.60 -0.98
C THR A 72 1.65 -22.27 -1.58
N LEU A 73 1.32 -20.97 -1.68
CA LEU A 73 0.11 -20.48 -2.35
C LEU A 73 0.29 -20.40 -3.88
N GLY A 74 1.47 -20.76 -4.39
CA GLY A 74 1.77 -20.76 -5.83
C GLY A 74 2.34 -19.46 -6.36
N PHE A 75 2.61 -18.47 -5.52
CA PHE A 75 3.18 -17.19 -5.97
C PHE A 75 4.67 -17.31 -6.29
N ILE A 76 5.04 -16.79 -7.45
CA ILE A 76 6.44 -16.56 -7.85
C ILE A 76 6.74 -15.05 -7.82
N ALA A 77 8.01 -14.71 -7.91
CA ALA A 77 8.46 -13.32 -7.76
C ALA A 77 7.82 -12.33 -8.76
N SER A 78 7.47 -12.79 -9.95
CA SER A 78 6.82 -12.00 -10.99
C SER A 78 5.36 -11.64 -10.71
N ASP A 79 4.65 -12.44 -9.90
CA ASP A 79 3.21 -12.31 -9.71
C ASP A 79 2.85 -11.12 -8.81
N LEU A 80 3.76 -10.79 -7.90
CA LEU A 80 3.63 -9.67 -6.94
C LEU A 80 4.69 -8.59 -7.19
N HIS A 81 5.12 -8.44 -8.46
CA HIS A 81 6.09 -7.44 -8.86
C HIS A 81 5.37 -6.23 -9.46
N GLY A 82 5.32 -5.14 -8.70
CA GLY A 82 4.79 -3.86 -9.14
C GLY A 82 5.88 -2.80 -9.33
N THR A 83 5.45 -1.55 -9.40
CA THR A 83 6.36 -0.40 -9.53
C THR A 83 7.03 -0.06 -8.21
N TYR A 84 6.33 -0.20 -7.10
CA TYR A 84 6.80 0.17 -5.76
C TYR A 84 6.96 -1.03 -4.84
N PHE A 85 6.15 -2.06 -5.01
CA PHE A 85 6.13 -3.25 -4.15
C PHE A 85 6.59 -4.47 -4.93
N THR A 86 7.28 -5.37 -4.23
CA THR A 86 7.73 -6.65 -4.74
C THR A 86 7.27 -7.76 -3.80
N ILE A 87 7.41 -9.03 -4.19
CA ILE A 87 7.03 -10.17 -3.35
C ILE A 87 7.66 -10.12 -1.95
N ALA A 88 8.84 -9.51 -1.79
CA ALA A 88 9.52 -9.37 -0.51
C ALA A 88 8.79 -8.43 0.47
N ASN A 89 7.90 -7.57 -0.03
CA ASN A 89 7.12 -6.66 0.80
C ASN A 89 5.89 -7.32 1.41
N TYR A 90 5.50 -8.51 0.95
CA TYR A 90 4.29 -9.21 1.37
C TYR A 90 4.61 -10.41 2.24
N SER A 91 3.80 -10.64 3.25
CA SER A 91 3.86 -11.83 4.09
C SER A 91 2.48 -12.22 4.60
N VAL A 92 2.28 -13.51 4.83
CA VAL A 92 1.13 -14.03 5.58
C VAL A 92 1.60 -14.26 7.00
N THR A 93 1.10 -13.50 7.96
CA THR A 93 1.54 -13.58 9.36
C THR A 93 0.79 -14.64 10.15
N ALA A 94 -0.47 -14.90 9.77
CA ALA A 94 -1.28 -15.98 10.34
C ALA A 94 -2.28 -16.46 9.29
N ALA A 95 -2.53 -17.76 9.24
CA ALA A 95 -3.64 -18.34 8.49
C ALA A 95 -4.06 -19.65 9.15
N THR A 96 -5.33 -19.76 9.53
CA THR A 96 -5.92 -20.98 10.10
C THR A 96 -7.26 -21.27 9.45
N PHE A 97 -7.56 -22.52 9.24
CA PHE A 97 -8.85 -22.97 8.73
C PHE A 97 -9.44 -24.02 9.66
N THR A 98 -10.72 -23.87 9.99
CA THR A 98 -11.49 -24.80 10.78
C THR A 98 -12.59 -25.39 9.92
N ALA A 99 -12.45 -26.65 9.57
CA ALA A 99 -13.44 -27.39 8.80
C ALA A 99 -14.44 -28.07 9.73
N ASN A 100 -15.46 -27.36 10.15
CA ASN A 100 -16.59 -27.88 10.93
C ASN A 100 -17.92 -27.55 10.22
N ALA A 101 -19.05 -27.65 10.93
CA ALA A 101 -20.36 -27.33 10.38
C ALA A 101 -20.49 -25.84 9.94
N ASP A 102 -19.67 -24.97 10.50
CA ASP A 102 -19.52 -23.57 10.12
C ASP A 102 -18.01 -23.30 9.82
N PRO A 103 -17.57 -23.58 8.59
CA PRO A 103 -16.18 -23.52 8.24
C PRO A 103 -15.66 -22.08 8.27
N GLU A 104 -14.62 -21.86 9.08
CA GLU A 104 -14.02 -20.55 9.28
C GLU A 104 -12.57 -20.52 8.79
N LEU A 105 -12.26 -19.55 7.97
CA LEU A 105 -10.90 -19.20 7.58
C LEU A 105 -10.52 -17.86 8.20
N THR A 106 -9.52 -17.86 9.06
CA THR A 106 -8.91 -16.63 9.58
C THR A 106 -7.53 -16.45 8.98
N PHE A 107 -7.19 -15.24 8.57
CA PHE A 107 -5.85 -14.93 8.09
C PHE A 107 -5.50 -13.44 8.28
N THR A 108 -4.21 -13.17 8.29
CA THR A 108 -3.67 -11.81 8.23
C THR A 108 -2.58 -11.75 7.19
N VAL A 109 -2.80 -10.95 6.16
CA VAL A 109 -1.80 -10.62 5.13
C VAL A 109 -1.21 -9.27 5.48
N GLN A 110 0.10 -9.19 5.48
CA GLN A 110 0.85 -7.97 5.79
C GLN A 110 1.61 -7.51 4.56
N CYS A 111 1.61 -6.19 4.35
CA CYS A 111 2.48 -5.51 3.40
C CYS A 111 3.30 -4.44 4.11
N THR A 112 4.61 -4.38 3.84
CA THR A 112 5.55 -3.42 4.41
C THR A 112 6.04 -2.46 3.35
N ASN A 113 6.35 -1.21 3.73
CA ASN A 113 6.85 -0.19 2.81
C ASN A 113 8.37 -0.24 2.59
N THR A 114 9.05 -1.28 3.04
CA THR A 114 10.51 -1.40 2.93
C THR A 114 10.99 -1.26 1.49
N GLY A 115 11.83 -0.28 1.24
CA GLY A 115 12.39 -0.02 -0.09
C GLY A 115 11.49 0.73 -1.07
N THR A 116 10.25 1.08 -0.68
CA THR A 116 9.25 1.70 -1.58
C THR A 116 9.37 3.23 -1.67
N GLY A 117 10.11 3.86 -0.76
CA GLY A 117 10.18 5.32 -0.63
C GLY A 117 8.88 5.96 -0.15
N ILE A 118 8.03 5.21 0.55
CA ILE A 118 6.82 5.67 1.22
C ILE A 118 7.18 6.01 2.66
N SER A 119 6.70 7.15 3.16
CA SER A 119 6.99 7.59 4.53
C SER A 119 6.03 7.02 5.56
N SER A 120 4.75 6.93 5.23
CA SER A 120 3.70 6.44 6.14
C SER A 120 2.46 6.01 5.33
N PRO A 121 1.73 4.97 5.79
CA PRO A 121 2.05 4.05 6.90
C PRO A 121 3.27 3.16 6.60
N THR A 122 3.87 2.57 7.63
CA THR A 122 5.01 1.64 7.47
C THR A 122 4.55 0.23 7.15
N VAL A 123 3.40 -0.15 7.67
CA VAL A 123 2.79 -1.48 7.49
C VAL A 123 1.29 -1.34 7.28
N VAL A 124 0.77 -2.15 6.38
CA VAL A 124 -0.67 -2.32 6.18
C VAL A 124 -1.01 -3.80 6.27
N THR A 125 -2.05 -4.14 7.01
CA THR A 125 -2.55 -5.51 7.13
C THR A 125 -3.98 -5.63 6.62
N LEU A 126 -4.28 -6.77 6.03
CA LEU A 126 -5.60 -7.19 5.58
C LEU A 126 -6.01 -8.45 6.32
N ASP A 127 -7.18 -8.46 6.93
CA ASP A 127 -7.76 -9.65 7.56
C ASP A 127 -8.76 -10.38 6.65
N GLN A 128 -9.28 -11.50 7.15
CA GLN A 128 -10.27 -12.33 6.45
C GLN A 128 -11.60 -11.62 6.18
N THR A 129 -11.94 -10.59 6.95
CA THR A 129 -13.19 -9.82 6.80
C THR A 129 -13.08 -8.74 5.72
N GLY A 130 -11.86 -8.49 5.24
CA GLY A 130 -11.56 -7.40 4.32
C GLY A 130 -11.25 -6.09 5.05
N ALA A 131 -11.09 -6.11 6.38
CA ALA A 131 -10.71 -4.93 7.14
C ALA A 131 -9.21 -4.63 6.97
N TRP A 132 -8.91 -3.34 6.89
CA TRP A 132 -7.56 -2.82 6.76
C TRP A 132 -7.10 -2.15 8.05
N VAL A 133 -5.89 -2.49 8.49
CA VAL A 133 -5.22 -1.80 9.60
C VAL A 133 -3.92 -1.21 9.09
N GLU A 134 -3.72 0.07 9.37
CA GLU A 134 -2.53 0.82 8.96
C GLU A 134 -1.72 1.18 10.21
N THR A 135 -0.43 0.85 10.20
CA THR A 135 0.51 1.18 11.28
C THR A 135 1.45 2.27 10.79
N PRO A 136 1.53 3.40 11.50
CA PRO A 136 2.41 4.53 11.18
C PRO A 136 3.88 4.17 11.10
#